data_44477c00fc03453ec640dc84da585eac
#
_entry.id   44477c00fc03453ec640dc84da585eac
#
_cell.length_a   1.000
_cell.length_b   1.000
_cell.length_c   1.000
_cell.angle_alpha   90.00
_cell.angle_beta   90.00
_cell.angle_gamma   90.00
#
_symmetry.space_group_name_H-M   'P 1'
#
loop_
_entity.id
_entity.type
_entity.pdbx_description
1 polymer ?
#
loop_
_entity_poly.entity_id
_entity_poly.type
_entity_poly.pdbx_seq_one_letter_code
_entity_poly.pdbx_strand_id
1 'polypeptide(L)'
;MIEVVAALIWQGDKFMICQRPAHKARGLLWEFVGGKVEHGETKEKALIRECREELAVTLSVGDVFMDVTHEYPDLTVHLTLFNATIAEGEPQKLEHNDIQWITPSEISNYDFCPADEEILKKIIEVYL
;
A
#
# COMPACT_ATOMS: atom_id res chain seq x y z
N MET A 1 -3.32 -6.81 17.94
CA MET A 1 -2.57 -6.48 16.70
C MET A 1 -3.49 -6.59 15.51
N ILE A 2 -3.44 -5.62 14.63
CA ILE A 2 -4.28 -5.57 13.43
C ILE A 2 -3.49 -6.13 12.25
N GLU A 3 -4.05 -7.13 11.55
CA GLU A 3 -3.47 -7.65 10.33
C GLU A 3 -3.91 -6.80 9.13
N VAL A 4 -2.93 -6.24 8.44
CA VAL A 4 -3.14 -5.36 7.29
C VAL A 4 -2.34 -5.88 6.09
N VAL A 5 -2.90 -5.78 4.92
CA VAL A 5 -2.22 -6.11 3.67
C VAL A 5 -2.13 -4.86 2.81
N ALA A 6 -1.09 -4.76 2.02
CA ALA A 6 -0.91 -3.67 1.08
C ALA A 6 -0.20 -4.16 -0.18
N ALA A 7 -0.30 -3.36 -1.24
CA ALA A 7 0.25 -3.70 -2.55
C ALA A 7 1.30 -2.69 -2.99
N LEU A 8 2.45 -3.21 -3.40
CA LEU A 8 3.45 -2.47 -4.16
C LEU A 8 3.14 -2.74 -5.63
N ILE A 9 2.33 -1.85 -6.22
CA ILE A 9 1.82 -2.03 -7.58
C ILE A 9 2.77 -1.39 -8.57
N TRP A 10 3.37 -2.20 -9.43
CA TRP A 10 4.33 -1.76 -10.41
C TRP A 10 3.72 -1.54 -11.80
N GLN A 11 4.18 -0.50 -12.46
CA GLN A 11 3.91 -0.23 -13.86
C GLN A 11 5.21 0.28 -14.48
N GLY A 12 5.95 -0.61 -15.15
CA GLY A 12 7.31 -0.30 -15.60
C GLY A 12 8.25 -0.04 -14.42
N ASP A 13 8.92 1.10 -14.41
CA ASP A 13 9.85 1.52 -13.36
C ASP A 13 9.20 2.33 -12.24
N LYS A 14 7.88 2.49 -12.28
CA LYS A 14 7.11 3.27 -11.30
C LYS A 14 6.21 2.38 -10.46
N PHE A 15 5.99 2.79 -9.22
CA PHE A 15 5.02 2.14 -8.33
C PHE A 15 4.01 3.16 -7.82
N MET A 16 2.82 2.63 -7.45
CA MET A 16 1.71 3.46 -6.98
C MET A 16 1.83 3.79 -5.51
N ILE A 17 1.59 5.06 -5.18
CA ILE A 17 1.37 5.52 -3.81
C ILE A 17 0.03 6.24 -3.73
N CYS A 18 -0.60 6.18 -2.55
CA CYS A 18 -1.92 6.75 -2.33
C CYS A 18 -1.88 7.68 -1.13
N GLN A 19 -2.54 8.83 -1.23
CA GLN A 19 -2.61 9.81 -0.15
C GLN A 19 -3.88 9.60 0.67
N ARG A 20 -3.73 9.44 1.98
CA ARG A 20 -4.86 9.28 2.90
C ARG A 20 -5.73 10.52 2.93
N PRO A 21 -7.08 10.37 3.01
CA PRO A 21 -7.96 11.52 3.16
C PRO A 21 -7.64 12.30 4.43
N ALA A 22 -7.88 13.62 4.40
CA ALA A 22 -7.56 14.51 5.52
C ALA A 22 -8.29 14.16 6.81
N HIS A 23 -9.50 13.59 6.72
CA HIS A 23 -10.33 13.28 7.88
C HIS A 23 -9.95 11.99 8.61
N LYS A 24 -9.10 11.14 8.03
CA LYS A 24 -8.65 9.90 8.66
C LYS A 24 -7.43 10.12 9.55
N ALA A 25 -7.19 9.20 10.48
CA ALA A 25 -5.95 9.16 11.23
C ALA A 25 -4.77 9.15 10.24
N ARG A 26 -3.70 9.88 10.57
CA ARG A 26 -2.55 10.04 9.67
C ARG A 26 -2.94 10.63 8.32
N GLY A 27 -3.94 11.52 8.32
CA GLY A 27 -4.47 12.16 7.11
C GLY A 27 -3.42 12.90 6.31
N LEU A 28 -3.56 12.90 5.00
CA LEU A 28 -2.68 13.50 4.00
C LEU A 28 -1.27 12.90 3.92
N LEU A 29 -0.96 11.90 4.73
CA LEU A 29 0.26 11.12 4.54
C LEU A 29 0.07 10.11 3.41
N TRP A 30 1.17 9.74 2.77
CA TRP A 30 1.16 8.78 1.69
C TRP A 30 1.35 7.36 2.21
N GLU A 31 0.80 6.39 1.49
CA GLU A 31 0.83 4.99 1.87
C GLU A 31 0.71 4.10 0.62
N PHE A 32 0.86 2.79 0.82
CA PHE A 32 0.50 1.80 -0.19
C PHE A 32 -0.97 1.43 -0.02
N VAL A 33 -1.66 1.17 -1.13
CA VAL A 33 -3.08 0.79 -1.09
C VAL A 33 -3.24 -0.56 -0.39
N GLY A 34 -4.28 -0.69 0.41
CA GLY A 34 -4.58 -1.94 1.11
C GLY A 34 -5.59 -1.73 2.22
N GLY A 35 -5.63 -2.65 3.15
CA GLY A 35 -6.55 -2.57 4.27
C GLY A 35 -6.49 -3.80 5.16
N LYS A 36 -7.45 -3.91 6.05
CA LYS A 36 -7.52 -4.98 7.05
C LYS A 36 -7.92 -6.31 6.41
N VAL A 37 -7.28 -7.38 6.89
CA VAL A 37 -7.70 -8.74 6.58
C VAL A 37 -8.94 -9.06 7.43
N GLU A 38 -10.01 -9.47 6.77
CA GLU A 38 -11.24 -9.85 7.47
C GLU A 38 -11.22 -11.32 7.86
N HIS A 39 -12.05 -11.66 8.84
CA HIS A 39 -12.15 -13.06 9.30
C HIS A 39 -12.47 -14.00 8.14
N GLY A 40 -11.70 -15.07 8.02
CA GLY A 40 -11.89 -16.08 6.99
C GLY A 40 -11.26 -15.77 5.63
N GLU A 41 -10.68 -14.56 5.46
CA GLU A 41 -9.95 -14.23 4.23
C GLU A 41 -8.50 -14.65 4.30
N THR A 42 -7.93 -15.04 3.15
CA THR A 42 -6.48 -15.08 3.01
C THR A 42 -5.97 -13.66 2.80
N LYS A 43 -4.69 -13.43 3.03
CA LYS A 43 -4.07 -12.11 2.81
C LYS A 43 -4.23 -11.67 1.34
N GLU A 44 -4.01 -12.58 0.39
CA GLU A 44 -4.14 -12.31 -1.04
C GLU A 44 -5.56 -11.91 -1.42
N LYS A 45 -6.57 -12.62 -0.91
CA LYS A 45 -7.98 -12.30 -1.17
C LYS A 45 -8.37 -10.97 -0.56
N ALA A 46 -7.89 -10.67 0.66
CA ALA A 46 -8.13 -9.39 1.29
C ALA A 46 -7.57 -8.24 0.44
N LEU A 47 -6.35 -8.41 -0.08
CA LEU A 47 -5.72 -7.40 -0.91
C LEU A 47 -6.47 -7.17 -2.22
N ILE A 48 -6.90 -8.24 -2.87
CA ILE A 48 -7.70 -8.15 -4.11
C ILE A 48 -9.01 -7.40 -3.83
N ARG A 49 -9.70 -7.73 -2.73
CA ARG A 49 -10.94 -7.08 -2.34
C ARG A 49 -10.72 -5.59 -2.06
N GLU A 50 -9.71 -5.24 -1.25
CA GLU A 50 -9.43 -3.86 -0.89
C GLU A 50 -9.09 -3.00 -2.10
N CYS A 51 -8.30 -3.52 -3.03
CA CYS A 51 -7.95 -2.76 -4.23
C CYS A 51 -9.14 -2.59 -5.18
N ARG A 52 -10.06 -3.55 -5.22
CA ARG A 52 -11.30 -3.39 -5.98
C ARG A 52 -12.18 -2.32 -5.36
N GLU A 53 -12.31 -2.31 -4.04
CA GLU A 53 -13.11 -1.32 -3.32
C GLU A 53 -12.53 0.10 -3.41
N GLU A 54 -11.21 0.22 -3.27
CA GLU A 54 -10.55 1.53 -3.17
C GLU A 54 -10.11 2.12 -4.51
N LEU A 55 -9.81 1.28 -5.50
CA LEU A 55 -9.25 1.71 -6.78
C LEU A 55 -10.06 1.27 -8.00
N ALA A 56 -11.06 0.40 -7.84
CA ALA A 56 -11.81 -0.21 -8.93
C ALA A 56 -10.94 -1.01 -9.90
N VAL A 57 -9.88 -1.66 -9.40
CA VAL A 57 -9.00 -2.49 -10.22
C VAL A 57 -8.98 -3.93 -9.72
N THR A 58 -8.67 -4.86 -10.62
CA THR A 58 -8.36 -6.25 -10.26
C THR A 58 -6.85 -6.43 -10.26
N LEU A 59 -6.30 -6.82 -9.11
CA LEU A 59 -4.87 -7.07 -8.99
C LEU A 59 -4.48 -8.48 -9.39
N SER A 60 -3.29 -8.60 -9.96
CA SER A 60 -2.52 -9.84 -10.00
C SER A 60 -1.51 -9.76 -8.85
N VAL A 61 -1.71 -10.56 -7.81
CA VAL A 61 -0.88 -10.55 -6.60
C VAL A 61 0.32 -11.46 -6.80
N GLY A 62 1.51 -10.92 -6.57
CA GLY A 62 2.77 -11.66 -6.66
C GLY A 62 3.31 -12.06 -5.30
N ASP A 63 4.63 -12.07 -5.18
CA ASP A 63 5.33 -12.48 -3.97
C ASP A 63 5.23 -11.43 -2.87
N VAL A 64 5.39 -11.87 -1.62
CA VAL A 64 5.56 -10.95 -0.49
C VAL A 64 6.89 -10.21 -0.67
N PHE A 65 6.82 -8.88 -0.69
CA PHE A 65 8.00 -8.03 -0.73
C PHE A 65 8.66 -7.93 0.63
N MET A 66 7.85 -7.63 1.66
CA MET A 66 8.28 -7.68 3.06
C MET A 66 7.07 -7.61 3.98
N ASP A 67 7.27 -7.93 5.26
CA ASP A 67 6.30 -7.61 6.28
C ASP A 67 6.96 -6.81 7.40
N VAL A 68 6.16 -6.05 8.13
CA VAL A 68 6.64 -5.18 9.20
C VAL A 68 5.58 -5.05 10.28
N THR A 69 6.02 -5.02 11.54
CA THR A 69 5.15 -4.71 12.67
C THR A 69 5.48 -3.32 13.16
N HIS A 70 4.48 -2.46 13.26
CA HIS A 70 4.66 -1.08 13.70
C HIS A 70 3.69 -0.75 14.84
N GLU A 71 4.19 -0.16 15.91
CA GLU A 71 3.39 0.28 17.04
C GLU A 71 3.12 1.78 16.91
N TYR A 72 1.84 2.13 16.70
CA TYR A 72 1.37 3.49 16.84
C TYR A 72 0.86 3.70 18.27
N PRO A 73 0.73 4.94 18.75
CA PRO A 73 0.15 5.17 20.09
C PRO A 73 -1.26 4.61 20.25
N ASP A 74 -2.04 4.55 19.16
CA ASP A 74 -3.44 4.13 19.17
C ASP A 74 -3.64 2.65 18.80
N LEU A 75 -2.65 2.00 18.14
CA LEU A 75 -2.78 0.61 17.71
C LEU A 75 -1.45 0.02 17.24
N THR A 76 -1.38 -1.32 17.20
CA THR A 76 -0.24 -2.05 16.61
C THR A 76 -0.70 -2.70 15.31
N VAL A 77 0.08 -2.51 14.24
CA VAL A 77 -0.22 -3.01 12.89
C VAL A 77 0.84 -4.01 12.46
N HIS A 78 0.41 -5.19 11.98
CA HIS A 78 1.26 -6.10 11.24
C HIS A 78 0.90 -5.98 9.76
N LEU A 79 1.81 -5.40 8.99
CA LEU A 79 1.60 -5.09 7.57
C LEU A 79 2.38 -6.06 6.70
N THR A 80 1.68 -6.75 5.79
CA THR A 80 2.30 -7.59 4.76
C THR A 80 2.14 -6.90 3.42
N LEU A 81 3.27 -6.58 2.78
CA LEU A 81 3.29 -5.91 1.48
C LEU A 81 3.61 -6.91 0.37
N PHE A 82 2.74 -7.00 -0.61
CA PHE A 82 2.92 -7.87 -1.77
C PHE A 82 3.33 -7.05 -2.99
N ASN A 83 4.24 -7.60 -3.80
CA ASN A 83 4.42 -7.11 -5.17
C ASN A 83 3.16 -7.46 -5.96
N ALA A 84 2.71 -6.55 -6.81
CA ALA A 84 1.51 -6.76 -7.59
C ALA A 84 1.56 -5.95 -8.89
N THR A 85 0.67 -6.34 -9.83
CA THR A 85 0.40 -5.59 -11.04
C THR A 85 -1.11 -5.49 -11.21
N ILE A 86 -1.56 -4.56 -12.05
CA ILE A 86 -2.98 -4.43 -12.38
C ILE A 86 -3.30 -5.38 -13.52
N ALA A 87 -4.20 -6.34 -13.28
CA ALA A 87 -4.68 -7.26 -14.31
C ALA A 87 -5.80 -6.64 -15.14
N GLU A 88 -6.70 -5.87 -14.49
CA GLU A 88 -7.83 -5.21 -15.15
C GLU A 88 -8.18 -3.89 -14.47
N GLY A 89 -8.64 -2.93 -15.28
CA GLY A 89 -9.17 -1.66 -14.80
C GLY A 89 -8.16 -0.53 -14.76
N GLU A 90 -8.69 0.68 -14.60
CA GLU A 90 -7.91 1.91 -14.43
C GLU A 90 -8.10 2.39 -12.98
N PRO A 91 -7.01 2.69 -12.26
CA PRO A 91 -7.13 3.15 -10.87
C PRO A 91 -7.97 4.42 -10.73
N GLN A 92 -8.89 4.40 -9.77
CA GLN A 92 -9.77 5.53 -9.46
C GLN A 92 -9.62 5.90 -7.99
N LYS A 93 -9.76 7.20 -7.70
CA LYS A 93 -9.67 7.71 -6.32
C LYS A 93 -11.01 7.58 -5.61
N LEU A 94 -11.41 6.37 -5.25
CA LEU A 94 -12.67 6.10 -4.56
C LEU A 94 -12.59 6.38 -3.05
N GLU A 95 -11.40 6.21 -2.45
CA GLU A 95 -11.17 6.40 -1.01
C GLU A 95 -10.04 7.37 -0.70
N HIS A 96 -9.08 7.52 -1.61
CA HIS A 96 -7.90 8.33 -1.39
C HIS A 96 -8.06 9.76 -1.89
N ASN A 97 -7.32 10.68 -1.27
CA ASN A 97 -7.27 12.07 -1.70
C ASN A 97 -6.51 12.22 -3.02
N ASP A 98 -5.45 11.44 -3.21
CA ASP A 98 -4.65 11.45 -4.44
C ASP A 98 -3.97 10.10 -4.66
N ILE A 99 -3.57 9.85 -5.91
CA ILE A 99 -2.81 8.69 -6.35
C ILE A 99 -1.67 9.19 -7.23
N GLN A 100 -0.45 8.70 -6.98
CA GLN A 100 0.71 9.03 -7.80
C GLN A 100 1.47 7.77 -8.17
N TRP A 101 2.11 7.81 -9.33
CA TRP A 101 3.06 6.81 -9.78
C TRP A 101 4.45 7.41 -9.68
N ILE A 102 5.32 6.80 -8.89
CA ILE A 102 6.66 7.35 -8.63
C ILE A 102 7.74 6.30 -8.87
N THR A 103 8.94 6.78 -9.17
CA THR A 103 10.14 5.94 -9.17
C THR A 103 10.73 5.87 -7.77
N PRO A 104 11.57 4.86 -7.46
CA PRO A 104 12.24 4.81 -6.16
C PRO A 104 13.05 6.06 -5.80
N SER A 105 13.60 6.76 -6.79
CA SER A 105 14.36 8.00 -6.54
C SER A 105 13.48 9.18 -6.11
N GLU A 106 12.17 9.10 -6.31
CA GLU A 106 11.23 10.16 -5.96
C GLU A 106 10.62 10.03 -4.55
N ILE A 107 10.94 8.96 -3.83
CA ILE A 107 10.38 8.68 -2.50
C ILE A 107 10.54 9.87 -1.56
N SER A 108 11.69 10.54 -1.57
CA SER A 108 11.96 11.66 -0.66
C SER A 108 11.09 12.89 -0.89
N ASN A 109 10.34 12.95 -1.99
CA ASN A 109 9.44 14.06 -2.29
C ASN A 109 8.09 13.95 -1.58
N TYR A 110 7.85 12.86 -0.85
CA TYR A 110 6.55 12.57 -0.23
C TYR A 110 6.70 12.23 1.24
N ASP A 111 5.69 12.61 2.05
CA ASP A 111 5.63 12.28 3.47
C ASP A 111 4.78 11.03 3.65
N PHE A 112 5.41 9.94 4.05
CA PHE A 112 4.76 8.64 4.19
C PHE A 112 4.33 8.37 5.64
N CYS A 113 3.36 7.46 5.78
CA CYS A 113 2.98 6.92 7.08
C CYS A 113 4.20 6.25 7.76
N PRO A 114 4.37 6.42 9.08
CA PRO A 114 5.51 5.82 9.79
C PRO A 114 5.64 4.30 9.61
N ALA A 115 4.53 3.58 9.49
CA ALA A 115 4.56 2.13 9.29
C ALA A 115 5.24 1.71 7.98
N ASP A 116 5.37 2.63 7.03
CA ASP A 116 5.94 2.35 5.71
C ASP A 116 7.44 2.64 5.61
N GLU A 117 8.05 3.23 6.64
CA GLU A 117 9.46 3.63 6.59
C GLU A 117 10.42 2.50 6.24
N GLU A 118 10.28 1.35 6.86
CA GLU A 118 11.15 0.21 6.60
C GLU A 118 10.96 -0.37 5.20
N ILE A 119 9.73 -0.31 4.72
CA ILE A 119 9.39 -0.73 3.37
C ILE A 119 10.09 0.16 2.35
N LEU A 120 10.04 1.49 2.57
CA LEU A 120 10.68 2.46 1.70
C LEU A 120 12.20 2.28 1.66
N LYS A 121 12.80 2.00 2.81
CA LYS A 121 14.24 1.70 2.90
C LYS A 121 14.59 0.48 2.05
N LYS A 122 13.78 -0.57 2.13
CA LYS A 122 14.02 -1.78 1.34
C LYS A 122 13.87 -1.53 -0.17
N ILE A 123 12.88 -0.72 -0.56
CA ILE A 123 12.71 -0.34 -1.97
C ILE A 123 13.98 0.35 -2.48
N ILE A 124 14.50 1.29 -1.70
CA ILE A 124 15.73 2.01 -2.05
C ILE A 124 16.91 1.04 -2.14
N GLU A 125 17.07 0.13 -1.20
CA GLU A 125 18.15 -0.87 -1.21
C GLU A 125 18.09 -1.78 -2.44
N VAL A 126 16.90 -2.20 -2.85
CA VAL A 126 16.73 -3.17 -3.94
C VAL A 126 16.79 -2.50 -5.32
N TYR A 127 16.26 -1.29 -5.45
CA TYR A 127 16.06 -0.65 -6.77
C TYR A 127 16.93 0.58 -7.04
N LEU A 128 17.72 1.02 -6.08
CA LEU A 128 18.65 2.15 -6.30
C LEU A 128 20.11 1.81 -6.08
#